data_8c8bd36c4e0868d73f88d0debabd3f7b
#
_entry.id   8c8bd36c4e0868d73f88d0debabd3f7b
#
_cell.length_a   1.000
_cell.length_b   1.000
_cell.length_c   1.000
_cell.angle_alpha   90.00
_cell.angle_beta   90.00
_cell.angle_gamma   90.00
#
_symmetry.space_group_name_H-M   'P 1'
#
loop_
_entity.id
_entity.type
_entity.pdbx_description
1 polymer ?
#
loop_
_entity_poly.entity_id
_entity_poly.type
_entity_poly.pdbx_seq_one_letter_code
_entity_poly.pdbx_strand_id
1 'polypeptide(L)'
;MSSDDPIHDVLDRWHKHLKGQLPGGLDALLHEDCVFLSPVVFSPQRGREISKLYLSAAANVLPGDEAASTPATNDDEHGTFRYTKKIAQGYHAMLEFETMVGEVSVNGVDIITCDDDGWITEFKVMMRPYKALDAVREQMAAMMDKLAAS
;
A
#
# COMPACT_ATOMS: atom_id res chain seq x y z
N MET A 1 19.18 -17.02 -7.94
CA MET A 1 19.52 -15.73 -7.44
C MET A 1 18.31 -14.96 -7.10
N SER A 2 18.37 -14.36 -5.99
CA SER A 2 17.22 -13.67 -5.50
C SER A 2 16.81 -12.51 -6.39
N SER A 3 17.74 -11.96 -7.13
CA SER A 3 17.39 -10.84 -7.98
C SER A 3 16.47 -11.23 -9.12
N ASP A 4 16.35 -12.52 -9.38
CA ASP A 4 15.47 -12.98 -10.45
C ASP A 4 14.09 -13.37 -9.93
N ASP A 5 13.86 -13.26 -8.64
CA ASP A 5 12.57 -13.63 -8.10
C ASP A 5 11.50 -12.69 -8.63
N PRO A 6 10.30 -13.19 -8.95
CA PRO A 6 9.24 -12.35 -9.51
C PRO A 6 8.91 -11.14 -8.65
N ILE A 7 9.05 -11.26 -7.33
CA ILE A 7 8.66 -10.18 -6.46
C ILE A 7 9.51 -8.91 -6.69
N HIS A 8 10.74 -9.05 -7.16
CA HIS A 8 11.58 -7.88 -7.34
C HIS A 8 11.07 -6.98 -8.47
N ASP A 9 10.59 -7.58 -9.55
CA ASP A 9 10.01 -6.79 -10.62
C ASP A 9 8.72 -6.14 -10.16
N VAL A 10 7.93 -6.86 -9.36
CA VAL A 10 6.70 -6.31 -8.83
C VAL A 10 6.99 -5.09 -7.96
N LEU A 11 8.01 -5.17 -7.11
CA LEU A 11 8.36 -4.05 -6.26
C LEU A 11 8.84 -2.84 -7.04
N ASP A 12 9.62 -3.07 -8.10
CA ASP A 12 10.04 -1.96 -8.95
C ASP A 12 8.84 -1.25 -9.54
N ARG A 13 7.86 -2.01 -10.02
CA ARG A 13 6.66 -1.42 -10.59
C ARG A 13 5.79 -0.78 -9.52
N TRP A 14 5.73 -1.37 -8.33
CA TRP A 14 4.99 -0.79 -7.22
C TRP A 14 5.54 0.59 -6.87
N HIS A 15 6.87 0.69 -6.78
CA HIS A 15 7.49 1.98 -6.47
C HIS A 15 7.25 2.99 -7.58
N LYS A 16 7.25 2.56 -8.84
CA LYS A 16 6.92 3.45 -9.93
C LYS A 16 5.47 3.93 -9.83
N HIS A 17 4.58 3.03 -9.45
CA HIS A 17 3.18 3.41 -9.25
C HIS A 17 3.04 4.48 -8.17
N LEU A 18 3.77 4.32 -7.07
CA LEU A 18 3.70 5.29 -5.99
C LEU A 18 4.18 6.67 -6.44
N LYS A 19 5.08 6.71 -7.41
CA LYS A 19 5.56 7.97 -7.95
C LYS A 19 4.70 8.49 -9.09
N GLY A 20 3.63 7.80 -9.41
CA GLY A 20 2.79 8.20 -10.52
C GLY A 20 3.41 7.98 -11.87
N GLN A 21 4.37 7.07 -11.97
CA GLN A 21 5.14 6.85 -13.18
C GLN A 21 4.91 5.49 -13.82
N LEU A 22 3.95 4.72 -13.35
CA LEU A 22 3.68 3.42 -13.92
C LEU A 22 2.51 3.51 -14.89
N PRO A 23 2.72 3.24 -16.18
CA PRO A 23 1.60 3.24 -17.13
C PRO A 23 0.58 2.19 -16.70
N GLY A 24 -0.68 2.57 -16.67
CA GLY A 24 -1.74 1.69 -16.24
C GLY A 24 -1.97 1.68 -14.74
N GLY A 25 -1.00 2.12 -13.96
CA GLY A 25 -1.16 2.20 -12.52
C GLY A 25 -1.50 0.85 -11.89
N LEU A 26 -2.49 0.85 -11.02
CA LEU A 26 -2.87 -0.38 -10.32
C LEU A 26 -3.40 -1.45 -11.26
N ASP A 27 -4.00 -1.07 -12.38
CA ASP A 27 -4.48 -2.05 -13.34
C ASP A 27 -3.33 -2.86 -13.95
N ALA A 28 -2.13 -2.30 -13.94
CA ALA A 28 -0.97 -3.00 -14.46
C ALA A 28 -0.31 -3.87 -13.41
N LEU A 29 -0.71 -3.75 -12.15
CA LEU A 29 -0.11 -4.47 -11.04
C LEU A 29 -0.99 -5.55 -10.46
N LEU A 30 -2.29 -5.27 -10.33
CA LEU A 30 -3.17 -6.17 -9.60
C LEU A 30 -3.79 -7.21 -10.50
N HIS A 31 -3.68 -8.47 -10.09
CA HIS A 31 -4.35 -9.57 -10.79
C HIS A 31 -5.85 -9.33 -10.71
N GLU A 32 -6.58 -9.79 -11.73
CA GLU A 32 -8.04 -9.57 -11.72
C GLU A 32 -8.70 -10.25 -10.52
N ASP A 33 -8.09 -11.29 -9.97
CA ASP A 33 -8.60 -11.99 -8.79
C ASP A 33 -7.86 -11.59 -7.52
N CYS A 34 -7.16 -10.48 -7.54
CA CYS A 34 -6.39 -10.01 -6.39
C CYS A 34 -7.28 -9.84 -5.16
N VAL A 35 -6.72 -10.16 -4.01
CA VAL A 35 -7.44 -10.03 -2.74
C VAL A 35 -6.75 -8.96 -1.90
N PHE A 36 -7.53 -8.02 -1.40
CA PHE A 36 -7.02 -7.00 -0.50
C PHE A 36 -7.48 -7.34 0.92
N LEU A 37 -6.52 -7.35 1.86
CA LEU A 37 -6.80 -7.64 3.25
C LEU A 37 -6.52 -6.37 4.05
N SER A 38 -7.60 -5.74 4.48
CA SER A 38 -7.55 -4.46 5.17
C SER A 38 -7.12 -4.62 6.62
N PRO A 39 -6.44 -3.63 7.19
CA PRO A 39 -6.11 -3.71 8.62
C PRO A 39 -7.30 -3.46 9.51
N VAL A 40 -8.41 -2.94 8.97
CA VAL A 40 -9.56 -2.59 9.82
C VAL A 40 -10.81 -3.38 9.47
N VAL A 41 -10.81 -4.13 8.37
CA VAL A 41 -11.94 -4.96 7.98
C VAL A 41 -11.43 -6.37 7.80
N PHE A 42 -11.92 -7.30 8.61
CA PHE A 42 -11.37 -8.66 8.56
C PHE A 42 -11.76 -9.43 7.30
N SER A 43 -12.94 -9.16 6.76
CA SER A 43 -13.38 -9.89 5.56
C SER A 43 -12.52 -9.55 4.37
N PRO A 44 -12.04 -10.55 3.62
CA PRO A 44 -11.22 -10.27 2.43
C PRO A 44 -12.01 -9.54 1.37
N GLN A 45 -11.36 -8.60 0.70
CA GLN A 45 -11.95 -7.86 -0.40
C GLN A 45 -11.45 -8.49 -1.69
N ARG A 46 -12.30 -9.20 -2.38
CA ARG A 46 -11.87 -10.02 -3.52
C ARG A 46 -12.15 -9.36 -4.84
N GLY A 47 -11.14 -9.33 -5.69
CA GLY A 47 -11.23 -8.78 -7.02
C GLY A 47 -10.44 -7.51 -7.19
N ARG A 48 -10.02 -7.26 -8.43
CA ARG A 48 -9.17 -6.10 -8.73
C ARG A 48 -9.88 -4.79 -8.44
N GLU A 49 -11.15 -4.68 -8.80
CA GLU A 49 -11.83 -3.40 -8.68
C GLU A 49 -11.98 -2.96 -7.24
N ILE A 50 -12.35 -3.88 -6.35
CA ILE A 50 -12.50 -3.51 -4.96
C ILE A 50 -11.12 -3.28 -4.34
N SER A 51 -10.12 -4.04 -4.77
CA SER A 51 -8.75 -3.84 -4.26
C SER A 51 -8.22 -2.48 -4.67
N LYS A 52 -8.50 -2.06 -5.90
CA LYS A 52 -8.11 -0.72 -6.36
C LYS A 52 -8.77 0.36 -5.52
N LEU A 53 -10.04 0.17 -5.19
CA LEU A 53 -10.76 1.14 -4.41
C LEU A 53 -10.13 1.32 -3.04
N TYR A 54 -9.80 0.22 -2.37
CA TYR A 54 -9.17 0.29 -1.06
C TYR A 54 -7.77 0.89 -1.13
N LEU A 55 -6.99 0.49 -2.12
CA LEU A 55 -5.63 1.04 -2.25
C LEU A 55 -5.65 2.51 -2.61
N SER A 56 -6.60 2.92 -3.44
CA SER A 56 -6.73 4.34 -3.77
C SER A 56 -7.17 5.14 -2.56
N ALA A 57 -8.09 4.60 -1.77
CA ALA A 57 -8.52 5.27 -0.56
C ALA A 57 -7.36 5.40 0.42
N ALA A 58 -6.56 4.35 0.55
CA ALA A 58 -5.41 4.39 1.44
C ALA A 58 -4.40 5.44 1.00
N ALA A 59 -4.20 5.57 -0.29
CA ALA A 59 -3.27 6.58 -0.80
C ALA A 59 -3.73 7.99 -0.46
N ASN A 60 -5.04 8.19 -0.35
CA ASN A 60 -5.56 9.50 0.03
C ASN A 60 -5.57 9.73 1.53
N VAL A 61 -5.55 8.66 2.31
CA VAL A 61 -5.59 8.76 3.76
C VAL A 61 -4.20 8.84 4.37
N LEU A 62 -3.28 8.03 3.84
CA LEU A 62 -1.92 7.99 4.36
C LEU A 62 -1.11 9.04 3.62
N PRO A 63 -0.71 10.10 4.31
CA PRO A 63 -0.08 11.23 3.63
C PRO A 63 1.30 10.87 3.12
N GLY A 64 1.70 11.55 2.08
CA GLY A 64 3.08 11.46 1.65
C GLY A 64 3.34 10.62 0.45
N ASP A 65 2.32 10.25 -0.30
CA ASP A 65 2.54 9.52 -1.51
C ASP A 65 3.46 10.25 -2.43
N GLU A 66 3.23 11.51 -2.61
CA GLU A 66 4.10 12.27 -3.44
C GLU A 66 5.43 12.39 -2.81
N ALA A 67 5.44 12.47 -1.52
CA ALA A 67 6.69 12.55 -0.82
C ALA A 67 7.47 11.29 -0.97
N ALA A 68 6.80 10.19 -1.18
CA ALA A 68 7.51 8.96 -1.42
C ALA A 68 8.31 9.05 -2.69
N SER A 69 7.97 9.93 -3.56
CA SER A 69 8.71 10.08 -4.79
C SER A 69 9.88 11.02 -4.60
N THR A 70 9.97 11.70 -3.48
CA THR A 70 11.06 12.60 -3.23
C THR A 70 12.05 11.91 -2.37
N PRO A 71 13.29 11.93 -2.71
CA PRO A 71 14.28 11.31 -1.86
C PRO A 71 14.17 11.90 -0.49
N ALA A 72 14.19 11.10 0.45
CA ALA A 72 14.07 11.52 1.79
C ALA A 72 15.15 12.42 2.11
N THR A 73 14.87 13.61 2.17
CA THR A 73 15.88 14.49 2.28
C THR A 73 16.03 14.99 3.61
N ASN A 74 15.13 14.78 4.47
CA ASN A 74 15.34 15.35 5.71
C ASN A 74 14.38 14.87 6.65
N ASP A 75 14.62 15.29 7.75
CA ASP A 75 14.00 14.81 8.83
C ASP A 75 12.78 15.53 9.15
N ASP A 76 12.51 16.56 8.52
CA ASP A 76 11.33 17.18 8.77
C ASP A 76 10.21 16.54 8.10
N GLU A 77 10.39 15.39 7.58
CA GLU A 77 9.35 14.69 6.98
C GLU A 77 8.48 14.04 7.96
N HIS A 78 8.36 14.53 9.11
CA HIS A 78 7.41 14.04 10.03
C HIS A 78 6.08 13.98 9.41
N GLY A 79 5.41 12.85 9.47
CA GLY A 79 4.10 12.72 8.94
C GLY A 79 4.05 12.30 7.51
N THR A 80 5.17 12.27 6.82
CA THR A 80 5.20 11.79 5.47
C THR A 80 5.34 10.31 5.47
N PHE A 81 4.66 9.66 4.54
CA PHE A 81 4.76 8.22 4.40
C PHE A 81 6.16 7.85 3.94
N ARG A 82 6.76 6.87 4.57
CA ARG A 82 8.05 6.36 4.12
C ARG A 82 8.20 4.90 4.49
N TYR A 83 8.86 4.15 3.61
CA TYR A 83 9.18 2.77 3.90
C TYR A 83 10.48 2.72 4.68
N THR A 84 10.49 1.95 5.77
CA THR A 84 11.64 1.87 6.66
C THR A 84 12.35 0.53 6.60
N LYS A 85 11.72 -0.49 6.05
CA LYS A 85 12.33 -1.82 5.95
C LYS A 85 11.69 -2.57 4.80
N LYS A 86 12.50 -3.31 4.08
CA LYS A 86 12.01 -4.11 2.96
C LYS A 86 12.63 -5.51 3.04
N ILE A 87 11.79 -6.52 3.00
CA ILE A 87 12.22 -7.91 2.94
C ILE A 87 11.48 -8.53 1.76
N ALA A 88 12.22 -9.11 0.81
CA ALA A 88 11.61 -9.65 -0.39
C ALA A 88 12.32 -10.90 -0.82
N GLN A 89 11.54 -11.94 -1.12
CA GLN A 89 12.08 -13.20 -1.57
C GLN A 89 10.99 -14.00 -2.28
N GLY A 90 11.33 -14.61 -3.41
CA GLY A 90 10.39 -15.45 -4.13
C GLY A 90 9.20 -14.66 -4.62
N TYR A 91 8.05 -14.93 -4.06
CA TYR A 91 6.80 -14.32 -4.46
C TYR A 91 6.26 -13.37 -3.40
N HIS A 92 7.04 -13.08 -2.37
CA HIS A 92 6.54 -12.34 -1.20
C HIS A 92 7.43 -11.17 -0.85
N ALA A 93 6.81 -10.10 -0.38
CA ALA A 93 7.55 -8.96 0.13
C ALA A 93 6.86 -8.38 1.34
N MET A 94 7.65 -7.85 2.25
CA MET A 94 7.15 -7.10 3.40
C MET A 94 7.79 -5.74 3.37
N LEU A 95 6.98 -4.71 3.30
CA LEU A 95 7.45 -3.33 3.27
C LEU A 95 6.91 -2.62 4.50
N GLU A 96 7.78 -2.39 5.45
CA GLU A 96 7.38 -1.69 6.67
C GLU A 96 7.36 -0.20 6.40
N PHE A 97 6.36 0.49 6.92
CA PHE A 97 6.26 1.94 6.71
C PHE A 97 5.93 2.66 7.99
N GLU A 98 6.22 3.95 7.99
CA GLU A 98 5.83 4.86 9.06
C GLU A 98 5.23 6.11 8.44
N THR A 99 4.20 6.63 9.10
CA THR A 99 3.57 7.84 8.65
C THR A 99 2.75 8.41 9.81
N MET A 100 1.96 9.41 9.55
CA MET A 100 1.02 9.94 10.54
C MET A 100 -0.32 10.17 9.87
N VAL A 101 -1.38 9.98 10.64
CA VAL A 101 -2.72 10.34 10.20
C VAL A 101 -3.17 11.39 11.21
N GLY A 102 -3.23 12.64 10.78
CA GLY A 102 -3.43 13.73 11.72
C GLY A 102 -2.25 13.79 12.67
N GLU A 103 -2.53 13.65 13.95
CA GLU A 103 -1.47 13.66 14.96
C GLU A 103 -1.16 12.27 15.48
N VAL A 104 -1.68 11.25 14.84
CA VAL A 104 -1.49 9.88 15.30
C VAL A 104 -0.40 9.22 14.50
N SER A 105 0.62 8.71 15.18
CA SER A 105 1.70 8.00 14.51
C SER A 105 1.23 6.62 14.09
N VAL A 106 1.60 6.22 12.88
CA VAL A 106 1.21 4.94 12.31
C VAL A 106 2.45 4.18 11.89
N ASN A 107 2.55 2.94 12.34
CA ASN A 107 3.59 2.03 11.87
C ASN A 107 2.88 0.81 11.29
N GLY A 108 3.17 0.47 10.06
CA GLY A 108 2.49 -0.63 9.43
C GLY A 108 3.37 -1.41 8.51
N VAL A 109 2.79 -2.42 7.90
CA VAL A 109 3.52 -3.25 6.95
C VAL A 109 2.57 -3.63 5.81
N ASP A 110 3.07 -3.51 4.59
CA ASP A 110 2.40 -4.02 3.41
C ASP A 110 3.00 -5.38 3.11
N ILE A 111 2.18 -6.41 3.06
CA ILE A 111 2.65 -7.74 2.71
C ILE A 111 2.07 -8.07 1.35
N ILE A 112 2.96 -8.20 0.37
CA ILE A 112 2.57 -8.33 -1.03
C ILE A 112 2.94 -9.71 -1.51
N THR A 113 1.99 -10.38 -2.17
CA THR A 113 2.23 -11.68 -2.79
C THR A 113 1.96 -11.55 -4.27
N CYS A 114 2.81 -12.16 -5.09
CA CYS A 114 2.63 -12.11 -6.54
C CYS A 114 2.70 -13.51 -7.14
N ASP A 115 2.37 -13.60 -8.44
CA ASP A 115 2.47 -14.87 -9.16
C ASP A 115 3.66 -14.85 -10.11
N ASP A 116 3.82 -15.91 -10.89
CA ASP A 116 4.95 -16.05 -11.81
C ASP A 116 4.97 -14.97 -12.88
N ASP A 117 3.82 -14.44 -13.21
CA ASP A 117 3.72 -13.43 -14.26
C ASP A 117 3.88 -12.03 -13.72
N GLY A 118 4.12 -11.89 -12.43
CA GLY A 118 4.34 -10.58 -11.85
C GLY A 118 3.08 -9.83 -11.51
N TRP A 119 1.95 -10.51 -11.38
CA TRP A 119 0.73 -9.88 -10.92
C TRP A 119 0.62 -9.99 -9.41
N ILE A 120 0.20 -8.93 -8.76
CA ILE A 120 -0.05 -8.97 -7.33
C ILE A 120 -1.35 -9.72 -7.11
N THR A 121 -1.28 -10.83 -6.38
CA THR A 121 -2.43 -11.66 -6.12
C THR A 121 -3.02 -11.42 -4.73
N GLU A 122 -2.22 -10.86 -3.82
CA GLU A 122 -2.72 -10.54 -2.50
C GLU A 122 -1.96 -9.34 -1.96
N PHE A 123 -2.69 -8.41 -1.35
CA PHE A 123 -2.09 -7.23 -0.75
C PHE A 123 -2.69 -7.09 0.64
N LYS A 124 -1.87 -7.32 1.66
CA LYS A 124 -2.34 -7.31 3.05
C LYS A 124 -1.66 -6.17 3.80
N VAL A 125 -2.42 -5.47 4.62
CA VAL A 125 -1.88 -4.36 5.39
C VAL A 125 -2.16 -4.60 6.86
N MET A 126 -1.14 -4.45 7.68
CA MET A 126 -1.27 -4.51 9.13
C MET A 126 -0.69 -3.25 9.73
N MET A 127 -1.20 -2.79 10.84
CA MET A 127 -0.76 -1.54 11.46
C MET A 127 -0.83 -1.59 12.96
N ARG A 128 -0.06 -0.72 13.57
CA ARG A 128 -0.05 -0.47 15.01
C ARG A 128 0.11 1.03 15.24
N PRO A 129 -0.19 1.57 16.40
CA PRO A 129 -0.89 0.96 17.53
C PRO A 129 -2.41 1.03 17.33
N TYR A 130 -3.16 0.69 18.36
CA TYR A 130 -4.63 0.72 18.28
C TYR A 130 -5.17 2.08 17.84
N LYS A 131 -4.61 3.15 18.38
CA LYS A 131 -5.01 4.49 17.98
C LYS A 131 -4.86 4.72 16.49
N ALA A 132 -3.82 4.15 15.89
CA ALA A 132 -3.59 4.30 14.46
C ALA A 132 -4.67 3.57 13.68
N LEU A 133 -5.03 2.38 14.13
CA LEU A 133 -6.10 1.63 13.47
C LEU A 133 -7.40 2.40 13.51
N ASP A 134 -7.71 3.00 14.64
CA ASP A 134 -8.94 3.75 14.78
C ASP A 134 -8.95 4.99 13.90
N ALA A 135 -7.84 5.72 13.85
CA ALA A 135 -7.73 6.91 13.03
C ALA A 135 -7.84 6.55 11.54
N VAL A 136 -7.17 5.48 11.13
CA VAL A 136 -7.22 5.06 9.74
C VAL A 136 -8.62 4.57 9.38
N ARG A 137 -9.27 3.85 10.29
CA ARG A 137 -10.62 3.36 10.05
C ARG A 137 -11.57 4.51 9.76
N GLU A 138 -11.50 5.57 10.55
CA GLU A 138 -12.38 6.72 10.36
C GLU A 138 -12.11 7.41 9.04
N GLN A 139 -10.84 7.60 8.72
CA GLN A 139 -10.49 8.27 7.49
C GLN A 139 -10.82 7.44 6.27
N MET A 140 -10.63 6.13 6.37
CA MET A 140 -10.95 5.24 5.27
C MET A 140 -12.45 5.20 5.02
N ALA A 141 -13.25 5.17 6.07
CA ALA A 141 -14.69 5.16 5.92
C ALA A 141 -15.16 6.43 5.20
N ALA A 142 -14.63 7.57 5.60
CA ALA A 142 -14.99 8.83 4.97
C ALA A 142 -14.54 8.86 3.51
N MET A 143 -13.36 8.35 3.23
CA MET A 143 -12.84 8.36 1.87
C MET A 143 -13.60 7.39 0.97
N MET A 144 -13.97 6.23 1.51
CA MET A 144 -14.72 5.25 0.75
C MET A 144 -16.10 5.80 0.39
N ASP A 145 -16.75 6.49 1.33
CA ASP A 145 -18.02 7.12 1.03
C ASP A 145 -17.87 8.16 -0.07
N LYS A 146 -16.82 8.94 -0.02
CA LYS A 146 -16.57 9.97 -1.00
C LYS A 146 -16.33 9.36 -2.38
N LEU A 147 -15.54 8.31 -2.44
CA LEU A 147 -15.24 7.67 -3.72
C LEU A 147 -16.47 6.95 -4.27
N ALA A 148 -17.27 6.36 -3.41
CA ALA A 148 -18.47 5.67 -3.86
C ALA A 148 -19.53 6.63 -4.35
N ALA A 149 -19.52 7.85 -3.87
CA ALA A 149 -20.52 8.84 -4.27
C ALA A 149 -20.16 9.53 -5.58
N SER A 150 -18.96 9.36 -6.06
CA SER A 150 -18.51 10.05 -7.26
C SER A 150 -19.01 9.45 -8.55
#